data_af965222c9be9e723adb0b28a8342d4f
#
_entry.id   af965222c9be9e723adb0b28a8342d4f
#
_cell.length_a   1.000
_cell.length_b   1.000
_cell.length_c   1.000
_cell.angle_alpha   90.00
_cell.angle_beta   90.00
_cell.angle_gamma   90.00
#
_symmetry.space_group_name_H-M   'P 1'
#
loop_
_entity.id
_entity.type
_entity.pdbx_description
1 polymer ?
#
loop_
_entity_poly.entity_id
_entity_poly.type
_entity_poly.pdbx_seq_one_letter_code
_entity_poly.pdbx_strand_id
1 'polypeptide(L)'
;MRQKTFIKQTSLAILLYFICLALAVTIDLIFFKVKNMYHTPALAAIFAGWVYLGLIRKTKQFGAITCLGIFMSLFFFASGHFVLAFLPSFLAGLVADFLAKKGNYENNKLNLLSYMIFSLGNLAPIITMWLAPKAYICLLYTSPSP
;
A
#
# COMPACT_ATOMS: atom_id res chain seq x y z
N MET A 1 -6.22 -2.49 28.01
CA MET A 1 -6.59 -3.65 27.15
C MET A 1 -6.81 -3.27 25.68
N ARG A 2 -7.61 -2.26 25.37
CA ARG A 2 -7.95 -1.86 23.99
C ARG A 2 -6.74 -1.51 23.11
N GLN A 3 -5.73 -0.86 23.66
CA GLN A 3 -4.52 -0.46 22.93
C GLN A 3 -3.62 -1.65 22.53
N LYS A 4 -3.47 -2.65 23.41
CA LYS A 4 -2.70 -3.87 23.10
C LYS A 4 -3.35 -4.67 21.97
N THR A 5 -4.68 -4.74 21.95
CA THR A 5 -5.45 -5.41 20.90
C THR A 5 -5.32 -4.67 19.58
N PHE A 6 -5.36 -3.34 19.58
CA PHE A 6 -5.15 -2.50 18.40
C PHE A 6 -3.78 -2.75 17.77
N ILE A 7 -2.71 -2.67 18.56
CA ILE A 7 -1.34 -2.90 18.08
C ILE A 7 -1.21 -4.32 17.49
N LYS A 8 -1.71 -5.33 18.18
CA LYS A 8 -1.66 -6.73 17.71
C LYS A 8 -2.39 -6.92 16.39
N GLN A 9 -3.60 -6.37 16.27
CA GLN A 9 -4.41 -6.50 15.05
C GLN A 9 -3.80 -5.73 13.87
N THR A 10 -3.30 -4.53 14.11
CA THR A 10 -2.64 -3.72 13.08
C THR A 10 -1.33 -4.37 12.62
N SER A 11 -0.51 -4.87 13.55
CA SER A 11 0.73 -5.58 13.22
C SER A 11 0.47 -6.86 12.40
N LEU A 12 -0.54 -7.63 12.81
CA LEU A 12 -0.94 -8.83 12.06
C LEU A 12 -1.43 -8.48 10.65
N ALA A 13 -2.22 -7.42 10.52
CA ALA A 13 -2.71 -6.98 9.21
C ALA A 13 -1.58 -6.49 8.30
N ILE A 14 -0.59 -5.77 8.85
CA ILE A 14 0.61 -5.37 8.12
C ILE A 14 1.34 -6.60 7.60
N LEU A 15 1.58 -7.59 8.44
CA LEU A 15 2.26 -8.83 8.07
C LEU A 15 1.50 -9.56 6.94
N LEU A 16 0.18 -9.73 7.10
CA LEU A 16 -0.67 -10.37 6.09
C LEU A 16 -0.69 -9.59 4.78
N TYR A 17 -0.69 -8.26 4.85
CA TYR A 17 -0.64 -7.40 3.66
C TYR A 17 0.67 -7.61 2.88
N PHE A 18 1.80 -7.71 3.58
CA PHE A 18 3.09 -8.00 2.95
C PHE A 18 3.15 -9.41 2.35
N ILE A 19 2.53 -10.39 2.98
CA ILE A 19 2.41 -11.74 2.40
C ILE A 19 1.59 -11.69 1.11
N CYS A 20 0.47 -10.96 1.08
CA CYS A 20 -0.33 -10.77 -0.13
C CYS A 20 0.48 -10.06 -1.24
N LEU A 21 1.28 -9.07 -0.88
CA LEU A 21 2.16 -8.38 -1.81
C LEU A 21 3.22 -9.33 -2.39
N ALA A 22 3.86 -10.13 -1.54
CA ALA A 22 4.85 -11.11 -1.97
C ALA A 22 4.24 -12.16 -2.91
N LEU A 23 3.02 -12.62 -2.63
CA LEU A 23 2.28 -13.52 -3.51
C LEU A 23 1.98 -12.86 -4.86
N ALA A 24 1.55 -11.60 -4.86
CA ALA A 24 1.28 -10.86 -6.10
C ALA A 24 2.54 -10.72 -6.96
N VAL A 25 3.68 -10.38 -6.36
CA VAL A 25 4.98 -10.32 -7.04
C VAL A 25 5.38 -11.68 -7.61
N THR A 26 5.21 -12.74 -6.83
CA THR A 26 5.56 -14.10 -7.26
C THR A 26 4.71 -14.54 -8.45
N ILE A 27 3.41 -14.26 -8.42
CA ILE A 27 2.49 -14.57 -9.52
C ILE A 27 2.88 -13.79 -10.77
N ASP A 28 3.18 -12.49 -10.63
CA ASP A 28 3.59 -11.63 -11.74
C ASP A 28 4.87 -12.15 -12.42
N LEU A 29 5.86 -12.56 -11.64
CA LEU A 29 7.11 -13.11 -12.13
C LEU A 29 6.94 -14.48 -12.83
N ILE A 30 6.11 -15.36 -12.29
CA ILE A 30 5.93 -16.73 -12.82
C ILE A 30 5.07 -16.72 -14.08
N PHE A 31 3.92 -16.05 -14.04
CA PHE A 31 2.93 -16.12 -15.11
C PHE A 31 3.19 -15.14 -16.24
N PHE A 32 3.56 -13.91 -15.91
CA PHE A 32 3.71 -12.87 -16.91
C PHE A 32 5.14 -12.69 -17.40
N LYS A 33 6.13 -13.23 -16.67
CA LYS A 33 7.58 -13.11 -16.99
C LYS A 33 8.02 -11.67 -17.29
N VAL A 34 7.25 -10.69 -16.81
CA VAL A 34 7.47 -9.28 -17.09
C VAL A 34 8.37 -8.69 -16.01
N LYS A 35 9.57 -8.27 -16.40
CA LYS A 35 10.52 -7.64 -15.48
C LYS A 35 10.03 -6.32 -14.88
N ASN A 36 8.98 -5.72 -15.43
CA ASN A 36 8.53 -4.37 -15.08
C ASN A 36 7.42 -4.32 -14.04
N MET A 37 6.96 -5.45 -13.51
CA MET A 37 5.99 -5.55 -12.40
C MET A 37 4.72 -4.68 -12.54
N TYR A 38 4.24 -4.44 -13.77
CA TYR A 38 3.06 -3.59 -14.01
C TYR A 38 1.77 -4.15 -13.44
N HIS A 39 1.63 -5.49 -13.39
CA HIS A 39 0.43 -6.15 -12.90
C HIS A 39 0.44 -6.34 -11.38
N THR A 40 1.62 -6.25 -10.74
CA THR A 40 1.80 -6.45 -9.31
C THR A 40 0.85 -5.59 -8.46
N PRO A 41 0.65 -4.28 -8.71
CA PRO A 41 -0.27 -3.48 -7.91
C PRO A 41 -1.72 -3.92 -8.01
N ALA A 42 -2.16 -4.37 -9.20
CA ALA A 42 -3.52 -4.85 -9.41
C ALA A 42 -3.76 -6.20 -8.69
N LEU A 43 -2.82 -7.13 -8.81
CA LEU A 43 -2.87 -8.40 -8.09
C LEU A 43 -2.82 -8.20 -6.58
N ALA A 44 -1.91 -7.34 -6.11
CA ALA A 44 -1.83 -6.98 -4.70
C ALA A 44 -3.13 -6.37 -4.18
N ALA A 45 -3.77 -5.49 -4.96
CA ALA A 45 -5.05 -4.91 -4.59
C ALA A 45 -6.15 -5.97 -4.44
N ILE A 46 -6.19 -6.98 -5.29
CA ILE A 46 -7.19 -8.06 -5.19
C ILE A 46 -6.97 -8.86 -3.91
N PHE A 47 -5.75 -9.32 -3.64
CA PHE A 47 -5.45 -10.17 -2.48
C PHE A 47 -5.49 -9.39 -1.17
N ALA A 48 -4.96 -8.18 -1.15
CA ALA A 48 -4.87 -7.38 0.07
C ALA A 48 -6.21 -6.74 0.49
N GLY A 49 -7.20 -6.70 -0.39
CA GLY A 49 -8.52 -6.12 -0.08
C GLY A 49 -9.21 -6.81 1.11
N TRP A 50 -9.08 -8.13 1.20
CA TRP A 50 -9.62 -8.90 2.33
C TRP A 50 -8.94 -8.54 3.65
N VAL A 51 -7.61 -8.40 3.62
CA VAL A 51 -6.83 -8.01 4.80
C VAL A 51 -7.21 -6.60 5.25
N TYR A 52 -7.32 -5.66 4.30
CA TYR A 52 -7.68 -4.28 4.56
C TYR A 52 -9.08 -4.14 5.18
N LEU A 53 -10.09 -4.75 4.56
CA LEU A 53 -11.46 -4.72 5.08
C LEU A 53 -11.57 -5.46 6.43
N GLY A 54 -10.83 -6.54 6.61
CA GLY A 54 -10.73 -7.25 7.88
C GLY A 54 -10.12 -6.39 8.98
N LEU A 55 -9.09 -5.60 8.67
CA LEU A 55 -8.49 -4.65 9.61
C LEU A 55 -9.51 -3.59 10.05
N ILE A 56 -10.22 -2.95 9.11
CA ILE A 56 -11.24 -1.95 9.40
C ILE A 56 -12.30 -2.50 10.34
N ARG A 57 -12.85 -3.66 10.02
CA ARG A 57 -13.93 -4.28 10.80
C ARG A 57 -13.51 -4.67 12.22
N LYS A 58 -12.25 -5.08 12.39
CA LYS A 58 -11.74 -5.52 13.69
C LYS A 58 -11.28 -4.37 14.57
N THR A 59 -10.59 -3.39 14.00
CA THR A 59 -10.01 -2.29 14.80
C THR A 59 -11.00 -1.18 15.07
N LYS A 60 -11.81 -0.79 14.09
CA LYS A 60 -12.75 0.35 14.15
C LYS A 60 -12.13 1.60 14.82
N GLN A 61 -10.85 1.83 14.59
CA GLN A 61 -10.10 2.93 15.21
C GLN A 61 -9.30 3.67 14.15
N PHE A 62 -9.28 5.00 14.28
CA PHE A 62 -8.41 5.84 13.47
C PHE A 62 -6.93 5.53 13.74
N GLY A 63 -6.14 5.52 12.69
CA GLY A 63 -4.71 5.24 12.76
C GLY A 63 -4.31 3.87 12.23
N ALA A 64 -5.21 2.87 12.18
CA ALA A 64 -4.88 1.54 11.71
C ALA A 64 -4.51 1.53 10.21
N ILE A 65 -5.28 2.21 9.39
CA ILE A 65 -5.04 2.35 7.95
C ILE A 65 -3.84 3.26 7.71
N THR A 66 -3.72 4.34 8.48
CA THR A 66 -2.58 5.25 8.43
C THR A 66 -1.28 4.51 8.74
N CYS A 67 -1.25 3.67 9.78
CA CYS A 67 -0.09 2.83 10.09
C CYS A 67 0.27 1.91 8.93
N LEU A 68 -0.72 1.26 8.31
CA LEU A 68 -0.49 0.42 7.13
C LEU A 68 0.11 1.24 5.97
N GLY A 69 -0.41 2.46 5.73
CA GLY A 69 0.11 3.40 4.73
C GLY A 69 1.56 3.84 5.00
N ILE A 70 1.89 4.10 6.26
CA ILE A 70 3.27 4.44 6.68
C ILE A 70 4.21 3.26 6.41
N PHE A 71 3.82 2.05 6.77
CA PHE A 71 4.64 0.86 6.50
C PHE A 71 4.84 0.63 5.01
N MET A 72 3.81 0.81 4.19
CA MET A 72 3.93 0.72 2.73
C MET A 72 4.87 1.81 2.17
N SER A 73 4.76 3.02 2.67
CA SER A 73 5.64 4.13 2.30
C SER A 73 7.10 3.84 2.64
N LEU A 74 7.36 3.33 3.85
CA LEU A 74 8.72 2.92 4.27
C LEU A 74 9.26 1.77 3.43
N PHE A 75 8.40 0.82 3.08
CA PHE A 75 8.78 -0.29 2.20
C PHE A 75 9.21 0.20 0.82
N PHE A 76 8.45 1.11 0.20
CA PHE A 76 8.85 1.70 -1.08
C PHE A 76 10.15 2.49 -0.99
N PHE A 77 10.35 3.21 0.11
CA PHE A 77 11.59 3.92 0.37
C PHE A 77 12.78 2.96 0.50
N ALA A 78 12.64 1.89 1.30
CA ALA A 78 13.68 0.88 1.51
C ALA A 78 13.97 0.05 0.25
N SER A 79 12.98 -0.13 -0.63
CA SER A 79 13.12 -0.86 -1.90
C SER A 79 13.81 -0.05 -3.00
N GLY A 80 14.35 1.13 -2.68
CA GLY A 80 15.06 1.97 -3.64
C GLY A 80 14.17 2.70 -4.64
N HIS A 81 12.86 2.75 -4.41
CA HIS A 81 11.97 3.57 -5.20
C HIS A 81 12.20 5.06 -4.88
N PHE A 82 11.89 5.90 -5.87
CA PHE A 82 12.11 7.34 -5.74
C PHE A 82 11.45 7.92 -4.47
N VAL A 83 12.14 8.83 -3.77
CA VAL A 83 11.67 9.46 -2.53
C VAL A 83 10.25 10.06 -2.67
N LEU A 84 9.91 10.55 -3.86
CA LEU A 84 8.57 11.06 -4.16
C LEU A 84 7.47 9.98 -4.14
N ALA A 85 7.80 8.69 -4.21
CA ALA A 85 6.82 7.60 -4.09
C ALA A 85 6.32 7.41 -2.65
N PHE A 86 7.09 7.88 -1.66
CA PHE A 86 6.71 7.86 -0.25
C PHE A 86 5.47 8.72 0.02
N LEU A 87 5.43 9.94 -0.52
CA LEU A 87 4.41 10.93 -0.21
C LEU A 87 3.00 10.51 -0.64
N PRO A 88 2.75 10.04 -1.88
CA PRO A 88 1.42 9.61 -2.31
C PRO A 88 0.88 8.43 -1.49
N SER A 89 1.72 7.46 -1.14
CA SER A 89 1.29 6.30 -0.33
C SER A 89 0.90 6.71 1.08
N PHE A 90 1.65 7.61 1.69
CA PHE A 90 1.33 8.17 3.01
C PHE A 90 0.02 8.95 2.99
N LEU A 91 -0.13 9.87 2.02
CA LEU A 91 -1.34 10.68 1.87
C LEU A 91 -2.57 9.82 1.57
N ALA A 92 -2.42 8.82 0.70
CA ALA A 92 -3.50 7.88 0.41
C ALA A 92 -3.94 7.11 1.67
N GLY A 93 -3.00 6.69 2.52
CA GLY A 93 -3.29 6.06 3.81
C GLY A 93 -4.07 6.97 4.76
N LEU A 94 -3.68 8.25 4.86
CA LEU A 94 -4.37 9.24 5.69
C LEU A 94 -5.79 9.52 5.19
N VAL A 95 -5.94 9.78 3.89
CA VAL A 95 -7.26 10.07 3.28
C VAL A 95 -8.18 8.87 3.39
N ALA A 96 -7.66 7.68 3.17
CA ALA A 96 -8.41 6.44 3.30
C ALA A 96 -8.91 6.23 4.73
N ASP A 97 -8.07 6.48 5.74
CA ASP A 97 -8.45 6.36 7.15
C ASP A 97 -9.51 7.41 7.54
N PHE A 98 -9.39 8.63 7.02
CA PHE A 98 -10.37 9.67 7.25
C PHE A 98 -11.74 9.32 6.65
N LEU A 99 -11.77 8.74 5.45
CA LEU A 99 -13.00 8.28 4.81
C LEU A 99 -13.66 7.12 5.58
N ALA A 100 -12.87 6.15 6.01
CA ALA A 100 -13.36 5.05 6.83
C ALA A 100 -13.95 5.55 8.15
N LYS A 101 -13.28 6.53 8.79
CA LYS A 101 -13.75 7.19 10.00
C LYS A 101 -15.08 7.92 9.77
N LYS A 102 -15.24 8.64 8.65
CA LYS A 102 -16.50 9.33 8.30
C LYS A 102 -17.68 8.36 8.21
N GLY A 103 -17.43 7.09 7.85
CA GLY A 103 -18.42 6.02 7.84
C GLY A 103 -18.50 5.23 9.15
N ASN A 104 -17.90 5.71 10.25
CA ASN A 104 -17.77 4.99 11.53
C ASN A 104 -17.23 3.56 11.38
N TYR A 105 -16.45 3.30 10.32
CA TYR A 105 -15.90 1.98 9.99
C TYR A 105 -16.95 0.89 9.72
N GLU A 106 -18.22 1.23 9.65
CA GLU A 106 -19.37 0.31 9.46
C GLU A 106 -19.99 0.44 8.07
N ASN A 107 -19.86 1.59 7.45
CA ASN A 107 -20.42 1.84 6.12
C ASN A 107 -19.57 1.15 5.03
N ASN A 108 -20.12 0.06 4.47
CA ASN A 108 -19.43 -0.73 3.46
C ASN A 108 -19.04 0.07 2.21
N LYS A 109 -19.83 1.04 1.78
CA LYS A 109 -19.52 1.89 0.62
C LYS A 109 -18.33 2.79 0.88
N LEU A 110 -18.31 3.45 2.05
CA LEU A 110 -17.19 4.31 2.44
C LEU A 110 -15.90 3.49 2.72
N ASN A 111 -16.04 2.31 3.29
CA ASN A 111 -14.90 1.40 3.49
C ASN A 111 -14.32 0.91 2.16
N LEU A 112 -15.17 0.62 1.18
CA LEU A 112 -14.73 0.25 -0.17
C LEU A 112 -14.06 1.43 -0.87
N LEU A 113 -14.64 2.63 -0.81
CA LEU A 113 -14.05 3.85 -1.36
C LEU A 113 -12.70 4.16 -0.70
N SER A 114 -12.62 4.01 0.62
CA SER A 114 -11.38 4.11 1.40
C SER A 114 -10.32 3.14 0.87
N TYR A 115 -10.70 1.89 0.62
CA TYR A 115 -9.80 0.90 0.05
C TYR A 115 -9.35 1.26 -1.38
N MET A 116 -10.24 1.76 -2.22
CA MET A 116 -9.87 2.21 -3.57
C MET A 116 -8.82 3.32 -3.52
N ILE A 117 -8.99 4.31 -2.65
CA ILE A 117 -8.01 5.39 -2.47
C ILE A 117 -6.68 4.86 -1.92
N PHE A 118 -6.74 3.96 -0.94
CA PHE A 118 -5.54 3.32 -0.41
C PHE A 118 -4.77 2.54 -1.49
N SER A 119 -5.47 1.79 -2.33
CA SER A 119 -4.86 1.01 -3.41
C SER A 119 -4.25 1.89 -4.50
N LEU A 120 -4.80 3.10 -4.75
CA LEU A 120 -4.17 4.08 -5.62
C LEU A 120 -2.81 4.56 -5.08
N GLY A 121 -2.64 4.60 -3.76
CA GLY A 121 -1.34 4.87 -3.13
C GLY A 121 -0.26 3.85 -3.50
N ASN A 122 -0.65 2.60 -3.76
CA ASN A 122 0.28 1.55 -4.20
C ASN A 122 0.76 1.74 -5.65
N LEU A 123 0.08 2.57 -6.44
CA LEU A 123 0.51 2.99 -7.78
C LEU A 123 1.53 4.14 -7.74
N ALA A 124 1.87 4.64 -6.55
CA ALA A 124 2.79 5.76 -6.38
C ALA A 124 4.12 5.60 -7.16
N PRO A 125 4.80 4.44 -7.16
CA PRO A 125 6.00 4.25 -7.96
C PRO A 125 5.77 4.44 -9.46
N ILE A 126 4.63 3.99 -9.98
CA ILE A 126 4.25 4.10 -11.40
C ILE A 126 3.88 5.54 -11.73
N ILE A 127 3.12 6.19 -10.86
CA ILE A 127 2.71 7.59 -11.04
C ILE A 127 3.94 8.50 -11.04
N THR A 128 4.89 8.29 -10.14
CA THR A 128 6.12 9.09 -10.09
C THR A 128 7.01 8.88 -11.32
N MET A 129 7.04 7.66 -11.86
CA MET A 129 7.71 7.36 -13.13
C MET A 129 7.11 8.15 -14.31
N TRP A 130 5.79 8.34 -14.31
CA TRP A 130 5.10 9.10 -15.37
C TRP A 130 5.26 10.62 -15.20
N LEU A 131 5.24 11.11 -13.96
CA LEU A 131 5.34 12.54 -13.66
C LEU A 131 6.78 13.09 -13.80
N ALA A 132 7.78 12.27 -13.50
CA ALA A 132 9.17 12.68 -13.53
C ALA A 132 10.07 11.65 -14.25
N PRO A 133 9.82 11.35 -15.54
CA PRO A 133 10.55 10.31 -16.25
C PRO A 133 12.05 10.59 -16.32
N LYS A 134 12.47 11.84 -16.48
CA LYS A 134 13.88 12.23 -16.55
C LYS A 134 14.61 12.00 -15.22
N ALA A 135 13.98 12.32 -14.09
CA ALA A 135 14.56 12.10 -12.77
C ALA A 135 14.65 10.60 -12.43
N TYR A 136 13.66 9.82 -12.84
CA TYR A 136 13.64 8.37 -12.65
C TYR A 136 14.72 7.67 -13.48
N ILE A 137 14.89 8.06 -14.75
CA ILE A 137 15.95 7.56 -15.63
C ILE A 137 17.33 7.94 -15.08
N CYS A 138 17.51 9.17 -14.62
CA CYS A 138 18.77 9.64 -14.05
C CYS A 138 19.18 8.81 -12.81
N LEU A 139 18.22 8.44 -11.95
CA LEU A 139 18.47 7.57 -10.79
C LEU A 139 18.84 6.14 -11.17
N LEU A 140 18.21 5.59 -12.20
CA LEU A 140 18.51 4.25 -12.73
C LEU A 140 19.93 4.15 -13.31
N TYR A 141 20.38 5.23 -13.97
CA TYR A 141 21.70 5.26 -14.62
C TYR A 141 22.84 5.75 -13.70
N THR A 142 22.52 6.42 -12.58
CA THR A 142 23.50 6.88 -11.60
C THR A 142 23.67 5.93 -10.40
N SER A 143 22.85 4.89 -10.31
CA SER A 143 23.06 3.83 -9.34
C SER A 143 24.34 3.09 -9.72
N PRO A 144 25.38 3.02 -8.85
CA PRO A 144 26.58 2.27 -9.15
C PRO A 144 26.18 0.81 -9.39
N SER A 145 26.47 0.34 -10.58
CA SER A 145 26.36 -1.08 -10.91
C SER A 145 27.29 -1.85 -9.97
N PRO A 146 26.83 -2.95 -9.34
CA PRO A 146 27.72 -3.79 -8.53
C PRO A 146 28.80 -4.43 -9.38
#